data_eec392e2e9d9c8eac00d74406ee10ce7
#
_entry.id   eec392e2e9d9c8eac00d74406ee10ce7
#
_cell.length_a   1.000
_cell.length_b   1.000
_cell.length_c   1.000
_cell.angle_alpha   90.00
_cell.angle_beta   90.00
_cell.angle_gamma   90.00
#
_symmetry.space_group_name_H-M   'P 1'
#
loop_
_entity.id
_entity.type
_entity.pdbx_description
1 polymer ?
#
loop_
_entity_poly.entity_id
_entity_poly.type
_entity_poly.pdbx_seq_one_letter_code
_entity_poly.pdbx_strand_id
1 'polypeptide(L)'
;MNEWIKSFLQNFVKNLKNIIFALIIAIIVWFAISMQIFPDVTTHVSDIPVEVKATEYMTENALSVTNSYVDKITVQVTGKRYEVGNLTASDFTASADLSVITAPGEYKVKVNVTPVSYTHLTLPTNSRV
;
A
#
# COMPACT_ATOMS: atom_id res chain seq x y z
N MET A 1 8.03 49.00 30.83
CA MET A 1 7.96 47.49 30.88
C MET A 1 7.63 47.11 32.32
N ASN A 2 6.51 46.44 32.51
CA ASN A 2 5.98 46.17 33.84
C ASN A 2 6.90 45.23 34.60
N GLU A 3 7.07 45.48 35.89
CA GLU A 3 7.90 44.64 36.81
C GLU A 3 7.51 43.17 36.76
N TRP A 4 6.25 42.87 36.49
CA TRP A 4 5.74 41.53 36.30
C TRP A 4 6.39 40.80 35.09
N ILE A 5 6.60 41.50 33.99
CA ILE A 5 7.23 40.94 32.79
C ILE A 5 8.72 40.62 33.04
N LYS A 6 9.41 41.49 33.76
CA LYS A 6 10.82 41.25 34.14
C LYS A 6 10.97 40.04 35.05
N SER A 7 10.10 39.93 36.06
CA SER A 7 10.10 38.78 36.97
C SER A 7 9.79 37.48 36.23
N PHE A 8 8.83 37.49 35.29
CA PHE A 8 8.48 36.35 34.47
C PHE A 8 9.67 35.92 33.57
N LEU A 9 10.34 36.87 32.91
CA LEU A 9 11.50 36.62 32.07
C LEU A 9 12.68 36.06 32.86
N GLN A 10 12.94 36.60 34.08
CA GLN A 10 14.02 36.07 34.93
C GLN A 10 13.76 34.63 35.38
N ASN A 11 12.53 34.32 35.79
CA ASN A 11 12.14 32.96 36.14
C ASN A 11 12.19 32.00 34.94
N PHE A 12 11.82 32.48 33.77
CA PHE A 12 11.90 31.73 32.51
C PHE A 12 13.35 31.36 32.18
N VAL A 13 14.27 32.33 32.20
CA VAL A 13 15.68 32.09 31.93
C VAL A 13 16.33 31.19 32.99
N LYS A 14 15.98 31.31 34.24
CA LYS A 14 16.48 30.48 35.34
C LYS A 14 16.08 29.01 35.16
N ASN A 15 14.89 28.77 34.63
CA ASN A 15 14.36 27.43 34.40
C ASN A 15 14.54 26.93 32.93
N LEU A 16 15.32 27.65 32.12
CA LEU A 16 15.45 27.40 30.70
C LEU A 16 15.86 25.95 30.41
N LYS A 17 16.76 25.37 31.19
CA LYS A 17 17.18 23.96 31.07
C LYS A 17 16.00 22.99 31.22
N ASN A 18 15.13 23.23 32.22
CA ASN A 18 13.98 22.38 32.45
C ASN A 18 12.91 22.54 31.33
N ILE A 19 12.77 23.77 30.84
CA ILE A 19 11.84 24.08 29.73
C ILE A 19 12.30 23.41 28.45
N ILE A 20 13.59 23.48 28.13
CA ILE A 20 14.15 22.81 26.95
C ILE A 20 14.01 21.29 27.07
N PHE A 21 14.28 20.73 28.24
CA PHE A 21 14.13 19.30 28.49
C PHE A 21 12.68 18.84 28.33
N ALA A 22 11.73 19.59 28.90
CA ALA A 22 10.30 19.33 28.75
C ALA A 22 9.83 19.44 27.29
N LEU A 23 10.36 20.41 26.54
CA LEU A 23 10.07 20.57 25.12
C LEU A 23 10.57 19.38 24.29
N ILE A 24 11.77 18.90 24.56
CA ILE A 24 12.33 17.72 23.88
C ILE A 24 11.46 16.49 24.15
N ILE A 25 11.09 16.25 25.41
CA ILE A 25 10.20 15.14 25.75
C ILE A 25 8.86 15.27 25.05
N ALA A 26 8.27 16.46 25.04
CA ALA A 26 7.00 16.71 24.38
C ALA A 26 7.06 16.42 22.87
N ILE A 27 8.15 16.79 22.19
CA ILE A 27 8.38 16.49 20.78
C ILE A 27 8.52 14.98 20.55
N ILE A 28 9.27 14.28 21.41
CA ILE A 28 9.43 12.83 21.30
C ILE A 28 8.09 12.11 21.47
N VAL A 29 7.32 12.48 22.48
CA VAL A 29 5.99 11.91 22.75
C VAL A 29 5.03 12.23 21.61
N TRP A 30 5.03 13.46 21.12
CA TRP A 30 4.21 13.85 19.96
C TRP A 30 4.57 13.05 18.73
N PHE A 31 5.87 12.86 18.46
CA PHE A 31 6.34 12.09 17.31
C PHE A 31 5.95 10.61 17.42
N ALA A 32 6.10 10.02 18.62
CA ALA A 32 5.71 8.63 18.86
C ALA A 32 4.20 8.41 18.68
N ILE A 33 3.37 9.32 19.20
CA ILE A 33 1.92 9.28 19.03
C ILE A 33 1.55 9.51 17.57
N SER A 34 2.19 10.48 16.91
CA SER A 34 1.93 10.83 15.52
C SER A 34 2.22 9.65 14.58
N MET A 35 3.26 8.86 14.86
CA MET A 35 3.55 7.65 14.09
C MET A 35 2.52 6.52 14.27
N GLN A 36 1.86 6.46 15.42
CA GLN A 36 0.87 5.41 15.70
C GLN A 36 -0.54 5.74 15.20
N ILE A 37 -0.86 7.01 15.02
CA ILE A 37 -2.22 7.49 14.68
C ILE A 37 -2.42 7.69 13.18
N PHE A 38 -1.43 7.40 12.32
CA PHE A 38 -1.67 7.48 10.88
C PHE A 38 -2.71 6.42 10.48
N PRO A 39 -3.92 6.84 10.09
CA PRO A 39 -4.92 5.90 9.62
C PRO A 39 -4.41 5.22 8.34
N ASP A 40 -4.78 3.95 8.20
CA ASP A 40 -4.53 3.24 6.96
C ASP A 40 -5.21 3.98 5.81
N VAL A 41 -4.47 4.19 4.75
CA VAL A 41 -4.95 4.84 3.54
C VAL A 41 -5.18 3.79 2.48
N THR A 42 -6.28 3.89 1.79
CA THR A 42 -6.59 3.06 0.65
C THR A 42 -6.15 3.76 -0.63
N THR A 43 -5.28 3.11 -1.37
CA THR A 43 -4.78 3.59 -2.66
C THR A 43 -5.18 2.62 -3.75
N HIS A 44 -5.51 3.13 -4.93
CA HIS A 44 -5.80 2.34 -6.12
C HIS A 44 -4.59 2.36 -7.03
N VAL A 45 -4.05 1.18 -7.32
CA VAL A 45 -2.97 1.01 -8.31
C VAL A 45 -3.58 0.46 -9.57
N SER A 46 -3.55 1.26 -10.63
CA SER A 46 -4.11 0.94 -11.94
C SER A 46 -3.03 0.44 -12.89
N ASP A 47 -3.45 -0.08 -14.03
CA ASP A 47 -2.58 -0.50 -15.14
C ASP A 47 -1.63 -1.67 -14.81
N ILE A 48 -1.99 -2.52 -13.86
CA ILE A 48 -1.22 -3.73 -13.57
C ILE A 48 -1.46 -4.73 -14.70
N PRO A 49 -0.42 -5.12 -15.46
CA PRO A 49 -0.56 -6.07 -16.54
C PRO A 49 -0.87 -7.47 -15.99
N VAL A 50 -1.80 -8.16 -16.63
CA VAL A 50 -2.15 -9.54 -16.28
C VAL A 50 -1.35 -10.51 -17.15
N GLU A 51 -0.48 -11.28 -16.52
CA GLU A 51 0.24 -12.36 -17.21
C GLU A 51 -0.68 -13.56 -17.41
N VAL A 52 -0.82 -13.97 -18.66
CA VAL A 52 -1.54 -15.16 -19.05
C VAL A 52 -0.53 -16.24 -19.39
N LYS A 53 -0.40 -17.25 -18.52
CA LYS A 53 0.49 -18.40 -18.75
C LYS A 53 -0.32 -19.55 -19.32
N ALA A 54 0.08 -20.03 -20.50
CA ALA A 54 -0.52 -21.23 -21.09
C ALA A 54 -0.33 -22.44 -20.15
N THR A 55 -1.40 -23.18 -19.92
CA THR A 55 -1.33 -24.46 -19.23
C THR A 55 -0.83 -25.57 -20.15
N GLU A 56 -0.38 -26.68 -19.55
CA GLU A 56 0.08 -27.86 -20.30
C GLU A 56 -1.00 -28.35 -21.27
N TYR A 57 -2.26 -28.39 -20.82
CA TYR A 57 -3.40 -28.72 -21.67
C TYR A 57 -3.56 -27.80 -22.88
N MET A 58 -3.37 -26.50 -22.73
CA MET A 58 -3.44 -25.54 -23.82
C MET A 58 -2.32 -25.76 -24.82
N THR A 59 -1.12 -26.05 -24.34
CA THR A 59 0.05 -26.31 -25.18
C THR A 59 -0.10 -27.59 -25.98
N GLU A 60 -0.58 -28.67 -25.34
CA GLU A 60 -0.81 -29.97 -26.00
C GLU A 60 -1.91 -29.91 -27.05
N ASN A 61 -2.93 -29.09 -26.86
CA ASN A 61 -4.07 -28.96 -27.77
C ASN A 61 -3.96 -27.76 -28.72
N ALA A 62 -2.78 -27.11 -28.80
CA ALA A 62 -2.52 -25.92 -29.58
C ALA A 62 -3.54 -24.79 -29.38
N LEU A 63 -4.05 -24.65 -28.16
CA LEU A 63 -4.98 -23.61 -27.81
C LEU A 63 -4.22 -22.32 -27.46
N SER A 64 -4.71 -21.18 -27.93
CA SER A 64 -4.18 -19.87 -27.60
C SER A 64 -5.30 -18.94 -27.13
N VAL A 65 -4.95 -18.01 -26.26
CA VAL A 65 -5.89 -16.95 -25.85
C VAL A 65 -5.96 -15.94 -26.99
N THR A 66 -7.07 -15.92 -27.71
CA THR A 66 -7.27 -15.07 -28.88
C THR A 66 -7.81 -13.69 -28.50
N ASN A 67 -8.59 -13.61 -27.43
CA ASN A 67 -9.22 -12.38 -27.00
C ASN A 67 -9.23 -12.31 -25.46
N SER A 68 -8.44 -11.42 -24.90
CA SER A 68 -8.47 -11.09 -23.47
C SER A 68 -9.23 -9.78 -23.30
N TYR A 69 -10.36 -9.82 -22.63
CA TYR A 69 -11.12 -8.59 -22.34
C TYR A 69 -10.47 -7.73 -21.28
N VAL A 70 -9.49 -8.26 -20.54
CA VAL A 70 -8.80 -7.56 -19.45
C VAL A 70 -7.31 -7.76 -19.56
N ASP A 71 -6.65 -6.80 -20.21
CA ASP A 71 -5.18 -6.78 -20.28
C ASP A 71 -4.56 -6.15 -19.03
N LYS A 72 -5.34 -5.34 -18.30
CA LYS A 72 -4.89 -4.57 -17.15
C LYS A 72 -5.95 -4.55 -16.05
N ILE A 73 -5.51 -4.60 -14.83
CA ILE A 73 -6.39 -4.54 -13.65
C ILE A 73 -6.03 -3.37 -12.75
N THR A 74 -6.99 -2.96 -11.94
CA THR A 74 -6.79 -2.02 -10.84
C THR A 74 -6.92 -2.76 -9.53
N VAL A 75 -5.93 -2.63 -8.66
CA VAL A 75 -5.92 -3.24 -7.34
C VAL A 75 -6.06 -2.17 -6.27
N GLN A 76 -6.91 -2.43 -5.32
CA GLN A 76 -7.08 -1.59 -4.15
C GLN A 76 -6.15 -2.11 -3.04
N VAL A 77 -5.26 -1.25 -2.56
CA VAL A 77 -4.29 -1.58 -1.53
C VAL A 77 -4.54 -0.69 -0.31
N THR A 78 -4.63 -1.30 0.86
CA THR A 78 -4.78 -0.58 2.13
C THR A 78 -3.55 -0.81 2.99
N GLY A 79 -2.99 0.26 3.48
CA GLY A 79 -1.81 0.22 4.33
C GLY A 79 -1.42 1.62 4.81
N LYS A 80 -0.32 1.73 5.50
CA LYS A 80 0.18 3.01 5.98
C LYS A 80 0.61 3.89 4.82
N ARG A 81 0.33 5.18 4.93
CA ARG A 81 0.57 6.16 3.85
C ARG A 81 1.98 6.11 3.26
N TYR A 82 3.00 5.87 4.08
CA TYR A 82 4.39 5.79 3.62
C TYR A 82 4.70 4.48 2.88
N GLU A 83 3.91 3.42 3.09
CA GLU A 83 4.02 2.13 2.41
C GLU A 83 3.27 2.15 1.07
N VAL A 84 2.04 2.67 1.07
CA VAL A 84 1.18 2.61 -0.12
C VAL A 84 1.32 3.82 -1.05
N GLY A 85 1.94 4.92 -0.57
CA GLY A 85 2.02 6.17 -1.33
C GLY A 85 2.93 6.13 -2.55
N ASN A 86 3.89 5.21 -2.59
CA ASN A 86 4.86 5.07 -3.68
C ASN A 86 4.65 3.79 -4.51
N LEU A 87 3.56 3.06 -4.29
CA LEU A 87 3.28 1.84 -5.03
C LEU A 87 2.94 2.15 -6.49
N THR A 88 3.55 1.37 -7.36
CA THR A 88 3.36 1.44 -8.82
C THR A 88 2.89 0.08 -9.35
N ALA A 89 2.43 0.05 -10.60
CA ALA A 89 2.01 -1.20 -11.24
C ALA A 89 3.12 -2.26 -11.29
N SER A 90 4.39 -1.84 -11.34
CA SER A 90 5.55 -2.74 -11.34
C SER A 90 5.82 -3.45 -10.01
N ASP A 91 5.23 -2.97 -8.92
CA ASP A 91 5.34 -3.61 -7.59
C ASP A 91 4.37 -4.77 -7.41
N PHE A 92 3.54 -5.04 -8.41
CA PHE A 92 2.56 -6.12 -8.41
C PHE A 92 2.74 -7.03 -9.61
N THR A 93 2.55 -8.33 -9.39
CA THR A 93 2.43 -9.32 -10.45
C THR A 93 1.01 -9.89 -10.41
N ALA A 94 0.31 -9.79 -11.52
CA ALA A 94 -1.01 -10.36 -11.70
C ALA A 94 -0.92 -11.55 -12.66
N SER A 95 -1.43 -12.70 -12.27
CA SER A 95 -1.47 -13.90 -13.12
C SER A 95 -2.89 -14.45 -13.19
N ALA A 96 -3.33 -14.78 -14.40
CA ALA A 96 -4.60 -15.45 -14.62
C ALA A 96 -4.45 -16.96 -14.41
N ASP A 97 -5.36 -17.53 -13.62
CA ASP A 97 -5.40 -18.97 -13.40
C ASP A 97 -6.22 -19.65 -14.51
N LEU A 98 -5.53 -20.26 -15.45
CA LEU A 98 -6.12 -20.93 -16.60
C LEU A 98 -6.39 -22.42 -16.37
N SER A 99 -6.25 -22.93 -15.16
CA SER A 99 -6.45 -24.34 -14.82
C SER A 99 -7.89 -24.83 -15.08
N VAL A 100 -8.84 -23.92 -15.14
CA VAL A 100 -10.26 -24.21 -15.43
C VAL A 100 -10.56 -24.48 -16.90
N ILE A 101 -9.59 -24.21 -17.80
CA ILE A 101 -9.77 -24.34 -19.26
C ILE A 101 -9.53 -25.80 -19.66
N THR A 102 -10.60 -26.47 -20.04
CA THR A 102 -10.61 -27.88 -20.47
C THR A 102 -11.11 -28.08 -21.90
N ALA A 103 -11.57 -27.03 -22.57
CA ALA A 103 -12.07 -27.03 -23.94
C ALA A 103 -12.01 -25.63 -24.54
N PRO A 104 -12.11 -25.47 -25.88
CA PRO A 104 -12.31 -24.15 -26.48
C PRO A 104 -13.61 -23.49 -26.02
N GLY A 105 -13.58 -22.22 -25.63
CA GLY A 105 -14.76 -21.49 -25.16
C GLY A 105 -14.42 -20.21 -24.42
N GLU A 106 -15.44 -19.55 -23.90
CA GLU A 106 -15.28 -18.39 -23.02
C GLU A 106 -15.27 -18.82 -21.55
N TYR A 107 -14.28 -18.37 -20.82
CA TYR A 107 -14.11 -18.71 -19.41
C TYR A 107 -13.93 -17.45 -18.56
N LYS A 108 -14.54 -17.45 -17.38
CA LYS A 108 -14.24 -16.50 -16.32
C LYS A 108 -13.11 -17.06 -15.47
N VAL A 109 -11.95 -16.46 -15.57
CA VAL A 109 -10.76 -16.91 -14.85
C VAL A 109 -10.49 -16.04 -13.65
N LYS A 110 -9.93 -16.64 -12.61
CA LYS A 110 -9.51 -15.93 -11.40
C LYS A 110 -8.13 -15.32 -11.64
N VAL A 111 -7.99 -14.04 -11.33
CA VAL A 111 -6.71 -13.36 -11.37
C VAL A 111 -6.12 -13.32 -9.96
N ASN A 112 -4.93 -13.88 -9.80
CA ASN A 112 -4.17 -13.82 -8.57
C ASN A 112 -3.18 -12.67 -8.66
N VAL A 113 -3.21 -11.79 -7.66
CA VAL A 113 -2.30 -10.64 -7.57
C VAL A 113 -1.37 -10.84 -6.38
N THR A 114 -0.08 -10.75 -6.62
CA THR A 114 0.95 -10.85 -5.58
C THR A 114 1.86 -9.63 -5.62
N PRO A 115 2.18 -9.03 -4.46
CA PRO A 115 3.17 -7.97 -4.40
C PRO A 115 4.58 -8.57 -4.59
N VAL A 116 5.41 -7.91 -5.37
CA VAL A 116 6.78 -8.39 -5.70
C VAL A 116 7.74 -8.19 -4.53
N SER A 117 7.52 -7.19 -3.68
CA SER A 117 8.54 -6.76 -2.69
C SER A 117 8.03 -6.56 -1.25
N TYR A 118 6.74 -6.72 -0.96
CA TYR A 118 6.17 -6.39 0.35
C TYR A 118 5.55 -7.59 1.04
N THR A 119 6.17 -8.07 2.12
CA THR A 119 5.72 -9.24 2.89
C THR A 119 4.55 -8.95 3.86
N HIS A 120 4.13 -7.68 4.02
CA HIS A 120 3.14 -7.26 5.02
C HIS A 120 1.89 -6.56 4.47
N LEU A 121 1.67 -6.58 3.16
CA LEU A 121 0.45 -6.04 2.55
C LEU A 121 -0.68 -7.06 2.57
N THR A 122 -1.73 -6.78 3.32
CA THR A 122 -2.99 -7.51 3.23
C THR A 122 -3.77 -7.01 2.01
N LEU A 123 -3.81 -7.80 0.96
CA LEU A 123 -4.66 -7.58 -0.20
C LEU A 123 -6.04 -8.18 0.10
N PRO A 124 -7.11 -7.41 0.17
CA PRO A 124 -8.45 -7.99 0.12
C PRO A 124 -8.66 -8.53 -1.30
N THR A 125 -8.58 -9.84 -1.44
CA THR A 125 -8.83 -10.57 -2.69
C THR A 125 -10.31 -10.49 -3.04
N ASN A 126 -10.74 -9.37 -3.60
CA ASN A 126 -12.05 -9.27 -4.21
C ASN A 126 -11.97 -8.53 -5.55
N SER A 127 -11.23 -9.09 -6.48
CA SER A 127 -11.26 -8.69 -7.88
C SER A 127 -12.50 -9.32 -8.52
N ARG A 128 -13.61 -8.61 -8.48
CA ARG A 128 -14.73 -8.90 -9.38
C ARG A 128 -14.40 -8.26 -10.72
N VAL A 129 -14.12 -9.08 -11.69
CA VAL A 129 -14.15 -8.74 -13.11
C VAL A 129 -15.47 -9.20 -13.67
#